data_563cc367206aee207effedfb2f0ad880
#
_entry.id   563cc367206aee207effedfb2f0ad880
#
_cell.length_a   1.000
_cell.length_b   1.000
_cell.length_c   1.000
_cell.angle_alpha   90.00
_cell.angle_beta   90.00
_cell.angle_gamma   90.00
#
_symmetry.space_group_name_H-M   'P 1'
#
loop_
_entity.id
_entity.type
_entity.pdbx_description
1 polymer ?
#
loop_
_entity_poly.entity_id
_entity_poly.type
_entity_poly.pdbx_seq_one_letter_code
_entity_poly.pdbx_strand_id
1 'polypeptide(L)'
;MKKVGNHTSFSRILFLCLTFVLTFSTGSFAQDVAKGKELFNANCAACHKLDANSTGPALRGVVDRHSTDWLHKWIKDSSGLIKSGDAAAVKIFNEWNKV
;
A
#
# COMPACT_ATOMS: atom_id res chain seq x y z
N MET A 1 -30.80 -36.30 41.94
CA MET A 1 -31.04 -35.69 40.61
C MET A 1 -29.73 -35.06 40.13
N LYS A 2 -29.03 -35.70 39.20
CA LYS A 2 -27.79 -35.14 38.64
C LYS A 2 -28.15 -34.22 37.48
N LYS A 3 -27.87 -32.93 37.62
CA LYS A 3 -27.87 -31.99 36.50
C LYS A 3 -26.68 -32.32 35.56
N VAL A 4 -26.97 -32.94 34.44
CA VAL A 4 -25.99 -33.11 33.35
C VAL A 4 -25.80 -31.74 32.70
N GLY A 5 -24.66 -31.13 32.98
CA GLY A 5 -24.33 -29.80 32.48
C GLY A 5 -24.17 -29.79 30.98
N ASN A 6 -24.69 -28.77 30.37
CA ASN A 6 -24.81 -28.47 28.95
C ASN A 6 -23.47 -28.10 28.30
N HIS A 7 -22.37 -28.85 28.59
CA HIS A 7 -21.01 -28.57 28.11
C HIS A 7 -20.87 -28.82 26.59
N THR A 8 -21.63 -29.73 26.03
CA THR A 8 -21.56 -30.06 24.61
C THR A 8 -22.14 -28.96 23.70
N SER A 9 -23.16 -28.24 24.20
CA SER A 9 -23.76 -27.14 23.45
C SER A 9 -22.85 -25.91 23.40
N PHE A 10 -22.21 -25.59 24.51
CA PHE A 10 -21.26 -24.46 24.59
C PHE A 10 -20.02 -24.68 23.72
N SER A 11 -19.47 -25.91 23.72
CA SER A 11 -18.33 -26.27 22.86
C SER A 11 -18.66 -26.19 21.37
N ARG A 12 -19.87 -26.59 20.96
CA ARG A 12 -20.33 -26.50 19.57
C ARG A 12 -20.50 -25.05 19.10
N ILE A 13 -21.03 -24.19 19.95
CA ILE A 13 -21.20 -22.76 19.67
C ILE A 13 -19.81 -22.08 19.56
N LEU A 14 -18.88 -22.40 20.45
CA LEU A 14 -17.54 -21.87 20.42
C LEU A 14 -16.78 -22.30 19.14
N PHE A 15 -16.94 -23.55 18.71
CA PHE A 15 -16.34 -24.05 17.45
C PHE A 15 -16.95 -23.38 16.23
N LEU A 16 -18.26 -23.18 16.19
CA LEU A 16 -18.95 -22.48 15.08
C LEU A 16 -18.57 -21.00 15.01
N CYS A 17 -18.39 -20.33 16.13
CA CYS A 17 -17.91 -18.94 16.16
C CYS A 17 -16.47 -18.83 15.70
N LEU A 18 -15.60 -19.78 16.08
CA LEU A 18 -14.19 -19.79 15.70
C LEU A 18 -14.00 -20.03 14.18
N THR A 19 -14.80 -20.92 13.60
CA THR A 19 -14.78 -21.16 12.14
C THR A 19 -15.31 -19.98 11.33
N PHE A 20 -16.28 -19.24 11.87
CA PHE A 20 -16.85 -18.06 11.21
C PHE A 20 -15.87 -16.88 11.16
N VAL A 21 -15.04 -16.70 12.20
CA VAL A 21 -14.03 -15.61 12.26
C VAL A 21 -12.89 -15.83 11.27
N LEU A 22 -12.53 -17.08 10.96
CA LEU A 22 -11.41 -17.41 10.05
C LEU A 22 -11.72 -17.15 8.56
N THR A 23 -12.98 -16.98 8.18
CA THR A 23 -13.36 -16.81 6.76
C THR A 23 -13.36 -15.36 6.27
N PHE A 24 -13.22 -14.36 7.16
CA PHE A 24 -13.35 -12.94 6.80
C PHE A 24 -12.03 -12.18 6.60
N SER A 25 -10.87 -12.82 6.73
CA SER A 25 -9.60 -12.08 6.86
C SER A 25 -8.75 -11.92 5.60
N THR A 26 -9.17 -12.34 4.39
CA THR A 26 -8.28 -12.38 3.23
C THR A 26 -8.58 -11.41 2.08
N GLY A 27 -9.58 -10.55 2.21
CA GLY A 27 -10.05 -9.74 1.08
C GLY A 27 -9.41 -8.36 0.90
N SER A 28 -8.86 -7.75 1.96
CA SER A 28 -8.56 -6.32 1.96
C SER A 28 -7.28 -5.94 1.18
N PHE A 29 -6.20 -6.68 1.32
CA PHE A 29 -4.91 -6.33 0.70
C PHE A 29 -4.88 -6.49 -0.82
N ALA A 30 -5.52 -7.52 -1.35
CA ALA A 30 -5.53 -7.76 -2.80
C ALA A 30 -6.33 -6.70 -3.57
N GLN A 31 -7.38 -6.15 -2.96
CA GLN A 31 -8.21 -5.12 -3.56
C GLN A 31 -7.45 -3.79 -3.64
N ASP A 32 -6.70 -3.43 -2.62
CA ASP A 32 -5.89 -2.20 -2.58
C ASP A 32 -4.77 -2.23 -3.62
N VAL A 33 -4.09 -3.36 -3.80
CA VAL A 33 -3.04 -3.54 -4.81
C VAL A 33 -3.62 -3.41 -6.24
N ALA A 34 -4.77 -4.00 -6.51
CA ALA A 34 -5.43 -3.91 -7.81
C ALA A 34 -5.84 -2.46 -8.13
N LYS A 35 -6.38 -1.75 -7.14
CA LYS A 35 -6.74 -0.33 -7.27
C LYS A 35 -5.51 0.55 -7.45
N GLY A 36 -4.44 0.28 -6.71
CA GLY A 36 -3.15 0.97 -6.86
C GLY A 36 -2.58 0.81 -8.27
N LYS A 37 -2.63 -0.40 -8.85
CA LYS A 37 -2.21 -0.65 -10.24
C LYS A 37 -3.06 0.12 -11.26
N GLU A 38 -4.37 0.15 -11.08
CA GLU A 38 -5.28 0.93 -11.94
C GLU A 38 -4.93 2.42 -11.90
N LEU A 39 -4.77 2.99 -10.70
CA LEU A 39 -4.41 4.40 -10.52
C LEU A 39 -3.05 4.73 -11.11
N PHE A 40 -2.06 3.86 -10.93
CA PHE A 40 -0.74 4.02 -11.53
C PHE A 40 -0.82 4.04 -13.06
N ASN A 41 -1.53 3.10 -13.66
CA ASN A 41 -1.68 3.02 -15.11
C ASN A 41 -2.39 4.26 -15.68
N ALA A 42 -3.40 4.78 -14.97
CA ALA A 42 -4.16 5.94 -15.42
C ALA A 42 -3.38 7.25 -15.27
N ASN A 43 -2.54 7.41 -14.25
CA ASN A 43 -1.98 8.70 -13.88
C ASN A 43 -0.45 8.80 -13.98
N CYS A 44 0.26 7.68 -13.94
CA CYS A 44 1.73 7.69 -13.77
C CYS A 44 2.47 6.98 -14.92
N ALA A 45 1.88 5.95 -15.52
CA ALA A 45 2.54 5.08 -16.49
C ALA A 45 2.93 5.79 -17.81
N ALA A 46 2.35 6.93 -18.12
CA ALA A 46 2.72 7.74 -19.27
C ALA A 46 4.17 8.25 -19.16
N CYS A 47 4.59 8.63 -17.93
CA CYS A 47 5.90 9.23 -17.68
C CYS A 47 6.85 8.31 -16.90
N HIS A 48 6.35 7.30 -16.20
CA HIS A 48 7.14 6.38 -15.40
C HIS A 48 7.05 4.94 -15.88
N LYS A 49 8.20 4.27 -15.98
CA LYS A 49 8.32 2.83 -16.19
C LYS A 49 8.84 2.17 -14.91
N LEU A 50 8.60 0.87 -14.76
CA LEU A 50 9.13 0.13 -13.62
C LEU A 50 10.64 -0.08 -13.77
N ASP A 51 11.11 -0.54 -14.92
CA ASP A 51 12.46 -1.05 -15.12
C ASP A 51 13.36 -0.15 -15.97
N ALA A 52 12.85 0.96 -16.46
CA ALA A 52 13.60 1.87 -17.33
C ALA A 52 13.28 3.33 -17.03
N ASN A 53 14.23 4.20 -17.21
CA ASN A 53 14.01 5.64 -17.23
C ASN A 53 13.18 6.04 -18.46
N SER A 54 12.30 7.02 -18.27
CA SER A 54 11.46 7.60 -19.31
C SER A 54 11.48 9.11 -19.11
N THR A 55 10.34 9.79 -19.13
CA THR A 55 10.24 11.21 -18.72
C THR A 55 10.65 11.39 -17.25
N GLY A 56 10.32 10.40 -16.40
CA GLY A 56 10.78 10.31 -15.02
C GLY A 56 11.67 9.07 -14.78
N PRO A 57 12.23 8.94 -13.57
CA PRO A 57 13.06 7.81 -13.19
C PRO A 57 12.29 6.49 -13.15
N ALA A 58 13.02 5.37 -13.30
CA ALA A 58 12.52 4.03 -13.09
C ALA A 58 12.06 3.84 -11.63
N LEU A 59 10.92 3.18 -11.42
CA LEU A 59 10.27 3.07 -10.11
C LEU A 59 10.50 1.75 -9.38
N ARG A 60 11.10 0.73 -10.03
CA ARG A 60 11.40 -0.52 -9.32
C ARG A 60 12.32 -0.26 -8.13
N GLY A 61 11.96 -0.82 -6.97
CA GLY A 61 12.70 -0.62 -5.72
C GLY A 61 12.57 0.80 -5.13
N VAL A 62 11.60 1.60 -5.54
CA VAL A 62 11.40 2.95 -5.00
C VAL A 62 11.13 2.94 -3.50
N VAL A 63 10.47 1.91 -2.99
CA VAL A 63 10.17 1.72 -1.56
C VAL A 63 11.41 1.36 -0.72
N ASP A 64 12.48 0.89 -1.36
CA ASP A 64 13.76 0.64 -0.71
C ASP A 64 14.62 1.92 -0.63
N ARG A 65 14.36 2.88 -1.52
CA ARG A 65 15.07 4.16 -1.59
C ARG A 65 14.41 5.28 -0.78
N HIS A 66 13.10 5.23 -0.62
CA HIS A 66 12.31 6.25 0.07
C HIS A 66 11.26 5.59 0.96
N SER A 67 11.05 6.14 2.15
CA SER A 67 10.00 5.66 3.05
C SER A 67 8.60 5.88 2.44
N THR A 68 7.66 5.04 2.83
CA THR A 68 6.25 5.16 2.39
C THR A 68 5.66 6.54 2.72
N ASP A 69 5.97 7.09 3.91
CA ASP A 69 5.51 8.41 4.31
C ASP A 69 6.07 9.53 3.40
N TRP A 70 7.35 9.42 3.03
CA TRP A 70 7.96 10.36 2.10
C TRP A 70 7.33 10.24 0.70
N LEU A 71 7.11 9.02 0.21
CA LEU A 71 6.46 8.78 -1.08
C LEU A 71 5.04 9.34 -1.12
N HIS A 72 4.27 9.22 -0.05
CA HIS A 72 2.94 9.83 0.05
C HIS A 72 3.00 11.35 -0.06
N LYS A 73 3.95 12.00 0.61
CA LYS A 73 4.14 13.46 0.52
C LYS A 73 4.55 13.89 -0.88
N TRP A 74 5.49 13.16 -1.48
CA TRP A 74 5.98 13.42 -2.83
C TRP A 74 4.87 13.31 -3.89
N ILE A 75 4.09 12.23 -3.86
CA ILE A 75 2.99 12.01 -4.81
C ILE A 75 1.88 13.06 -4.61
N LYS A 76 1.62 13.43 -3.37
CA LYS A 76 0.55 14.40 -3.05
C LYS A 76 0.92 15.83 -3.46
N ASP A 77 2.14 16.28 -3.17
CA ASP A 77 2.60 17.64 -3.44
C ASP A 77 4.13 17.70 -3.53
N SER A 78 4.68 17.27 -4.67
CA SER A 78 6.13 17.32 -4.92
C SER A 78 6.67 18.76 -4.90
N SER A 79 5.91 19.72 -5.42
CA SER A 79 6.30 21.13 -5.45
C SER A 79 6.45 21.72 -4.06
N GLY A 80 5.50 21.42 -3.16
CA GLY A 80 5.59 21.83 -1.75
C GLY A 80 6.77 21.19 -1.05
N LEU A 81 7.03 19.91 -1.29
CA LEU A 81 8.15 19.20 -0.68
C LEU A 81 9.52 19.75 -1.16
N ILE A 82 9.65 20.09 -2.43
CA ILE A 82 10.84 20.77 -2.97
C ILE A 82 11.03 22.14 -2.33
N LYS A 83 9.97 22.95 -2.25
CA LYS A 83 10.01 24.29 -1.65
C LYS A 83 10.36 24.25 -0.17
N SER A 84 10.02 23.18 0.53
CA SER A 84 10.37 23.00 1.95
C SER A 84 11.88 22.74 2.17
N GLY A 85 12.64 22.50 1.10
CA GLY A 85 14.06 22.18 1.18
C GLY A 85 14.36 20.73 1.54
N ASP A 86 13.39 19.82 1.39
CA ASP A 86 13.64 18.39 1.59
C ASP A 86 14.76 17.91 0.66
N ALA A 87 15.83 17.35 1.25
CA ALA A 87 17.06 17.05 0.52
C ALA A 87 16.86 16.03 -0.62
N ALA A 88 16.00 15.00 -0.40
CA ALA A 88 15.71 14.00 -1.41
C ALA A 88 14.88 14.59 -2.55
N ALA A 89 13.89 15.42 -2.21
CA ALA A 89 13.03 16.09 -3.19
C ALA A 89 13.82 17.07 -4.07
N VAL A 90 14.67 17.90 -3.47
CA VAL A 90 15.54 18.84 -4.18
C VAL A 90 16.52 18.10 -5.08
N LYS A 91 17.10 16.99 -4.62
CA LYS A 91 18.01 16.18 -5.42
C LYS A 91 17.31 15.63 -6.67
N ILE A 92 16.14 14.99 -6.51
CA ILE A 92 15.38 14.44 -7.63
C ILE A 92 14.98 15.54 -8.62
N PHE A 93 14.50 16.67 -8.12
CA PHE A 93 14.17 17.82 -8.94
C PHE A 93 15.34 18.29 -9.80
N ASN A 94 16.55 18.45 -9.20
CA ASN A 94 17.74 18.88 -9.93
C ASN A 94 18.23 17.85 -10.95
N GLU A 95 18.04 16.57 -10.68
CA GLU A 95 18.42 15.49 -11.61
C GLU A 95 17.46 15.37 -12.81
N TRP A 96 16.17 15.58 -12.60
CA TRP A 96 15.10 15.27 -13.57
C TRP A 96 14.39 16.46 -14.18
N ASN A 97 14.53 17.66 -13.62
CA ASN A 97 13.88 18.88 -14.16
C ASN A 97 14.71 19.57 -15.26
N LYS A 98 15.67 18.88 -15.82
CA LYS A 98 16.49 19.38 -16.96
C LYS A 98 15.96 18.87 -18.31
N VAL A 99 14.75 18.33 -18.32
CA VAL A 99 14.10 17.80 -19.53
C VAL A 99 13.08 18.81 -20.02
#